data_90416d0d9c5a82dee5f2d342468fb0b9
#
_entry.id   90416d0d9c5a82dee5f2d342468fb0b9
#
_cell.length_a   1.000
_cell.length_b   1.000
_cell.length_c   1.000
_cell.angle_alpha   90.00
_cell.angle_beta   90.00
_cell.angle_gamma   90.00
#
_symmetry.space_group_name_H-M   'P 1'
#
loop_
_entity.id
_entity.type
_entity.pdbx_description
1 polymer ?
#
loop_
_entity_poly.entity_id
_entity_poly.type
_entity_poly.pdbx_seq_one_letter_code
_entity_poly.pdbx_strand_id
1 'polypeptide(L)'
;MSGSAVDAAIWSFVAMVPVVISAWFGLKYQPSKKVIGYFLAFSSGMLIALLSYDLVEEAFRVSGPYYALIGLFLGLISYQVCNFLVSRSGVKRRQSVHCGGIGHLSLEQQQERKTAISLLIGAALDGIPESMSIGITFLENPLVSSSVVLAVAVGNIPEGLASGAGLQRSGVSRLNILLMWSAVVVVCVVSSVLAWLLMKEDF
;
A
#
# COMPACT_ATOMS: atom_id res chain seq x y z
N MET A 1 -19.69 -20.57 -9.87
CA MET A 1 -18.90 -20.04 -11.00
C MET A 1 -17.58 -19.57 -10.40
N SER A 2 -16.49 -20.25 -10.68
CA SER A 2 -15.15 -19.82 -10.25
C SER A 2 -14.81 -18.49 -10.93
N GLY A 3 -14.33 -17.51 -10.16
CA GLY A 3 -13.87 -16.23 -10.71
C GLY A 3 -12.76 -16.42 -11.73
N SER A 4 -12.66 -15.53 -12.70
CA SER A 4 -11.58 -15.58 -13.71
C SER A 4 -10.38 -14.74 -13.26
N ALA A 5 -9.21 -14.95 -13.88
CA ALA A 5 -8.04 -14.07 -13.68
C ALA A 5 -8.35 -12.59 -14.01
N VAL A 6 -9.30 -12.38 -14.92
CA VAL A 6 -9.77 -11.04 -15.28
C VAL A 6 -10.58 -10.42 -14.11
N ASP A 7 -11.41 -11.21 -13.44
CA ASP A 7 -12.14 -10.74 -12.25
C ASP A 7 -11.18 -10.36 -11.13
N ALA A 8 -10.17 -11.20 -10.85
CA ALA A 8 -9.11 -10.90 -9.88
C ALA A 8 -8.38 -9.58 -10.22
N ALA A 9 -8.06 -9.36 -11.49
CA ALA A 9 -7.44 -8.12 -11.94
C ALA A 9 -8.35 -6.90 -11.77
N ILE A 10 -9.63 -7.01 -12.18
CA ILE A 10 -10.60 -5.90 -12.10
C ILE A 10 -10.83 -5.51 -10.64
N TRP A 11 -11.09 -6.46 -9.77
CA TRP A 11 -11.41 -6.17 -8.38
C TRP A 11 -10.21 -5.68 -7.58
N SER A 12 -9.00 -6.21 -7.84
CA SER A 12 -7.77 -5.65 -7.30
C SER A 12 -7.54 -4.22 -7.79
N PHE A 13 -7.81 -3.93 -9.07
CA PHE A 13 -7.74 -2.56 -9.59
C PHE A 13 -8.76 -1.64 -8.90
N VAL A 14 -9.99 -2.09 -8.71
CA VAL A 14 -11.04 -1.34 -7.99
C VAL A 14 -10.63 -1.05 -6.55
N ALA A 15 -10.02 -2.02 -5.85
CA ALA A 15 -9.53 -1.85 -4.48
C ALA A 15 -8.36 -0.84 -4.39
N MET A 16 -7.47 -0.83 -5.38
CA MET A 16 -6.24 -0.04 -5.34
C MET A 16 -6.36 1.34 -5.98
N VAL A 17 -7.25 1.54 -6.96
CA VAL A 17 -7.41 2.84 -7.66
C VAL A 17 -7.71 4.01 -6.73
N PRO A 18 -8.44 3.87 -5.61
CA PRO A 18 -8.68 4.97 -4.67
C PRO A 18 -7.40 5.64 -4.16
N VAL A 19 -6.26 4.92 -4.08
CA VAL A 19 -4.99 5.51 -3.67
C VAL A 19 -4.48 6.57 -4.65
N VAL A 20 -4.63 6.34 -5.97
CA VAL A 20 -4.23 7.30 -7.00
C VAL A 20 -5.17 8.51 -7.00
N ILE A 21 -6.47 8.25 -6.89
CA ILE A 21 -7.48 9.31 -6.84
C ILE A 21 -7.27 10.20 -5.61
N SER A 22 -7.08 9.60 -4.44
CA SER A 22 -6.85 10.35 -3.20
C SER A 22 -5.50 11.06 -3.18
N ALA A 23 -4.46 10.48 -3.80
CA ALA A 23 -3.19 11.18 -4.01
C ALA A 23 -3.39 12.44 -4.87
N TRP A 24 -4.15 12.34 -5.96
CA TRP A 24 -4.51 13.51 -6.77
C TRP A 24 -5.28 14.57 -5.97
N PHE A 25 -6.22 14.16 -5.11
CA PHE A 25 -6.89 15.09 -4.18
C PHE A 25 -5.90 15.73 -3.20
N GLY A 26 -4.97 14.95 -2.64
CA GLY A 26 -3.89 15.45 -1.79
C GLY A 26 -3.02 16.51 -2.48
N LEU A 27 -2.71 16.27 -3.76
CA LEU A 27 -1.97 17.23 -4.60
C LEU A 27 -2.75 18.53 -4.84
N LYS A 28 -4.06 18.46 -5.04
CA LYS A 28 -4.91 19.59 -5.40
C LYS A 28 -5.28 20.45 -4.20
N TYR A 29 -5.69 19.82 -3.10
CA TYR A 29 -6.29 20.53 -1.96
C TYR A 29 -5.35 20.77 -0.80
N GLN A 30 -4.21 20.06 -0.74
CA GLN A 30 -3.19 20.23 0.31
C GLN A 30 -3.79 20.27 1.73
N PRO A 31 -4.55 19.25 2.16
CA PRO A 31 -5.23 19.25 3.44
C PRO A 31 -4.26 19.49 4.60
N SER A 32 -4.75 20.05 5.70
CA SER A 32 -3.94 20.33 6.86
C SER A 32 -3.40 19.04 7.49
N LYS A 33 -2.24 19.12 8.17
CA LYS A 33 -1.62 17.97 8.85
C LYS A 33 -2.58 17.31 9.86
N LYS A 34 -3.46 18.11 10.51
CA LYS A 34 -4.48 17.58 11.44
C LYS A 34 -5.52 16.71 10.74
N VAL A 35 -6.03 17.17 9.60
CA VAL A 35 -7.01 16.42 8.79
C VAL A 35 -6.39 15.12 8.30
N ILE A 36 -5.18 15.19 7.74
CA ILE A 36 -4.42 13.98 7.34
C ILE A 36 -4.25 13.02 8.51
N GLY A 37 -3.89 13.53 9.71
CA GLY A 37 -3.72 12.72 10.91
C GLY A 37 -5.00 11.97 11.32
N TYR A 38 -6.17 12.59 11.24
CA TYR A 38 -7.44 11.92 11.52
C TYR A 38 -7.75 10.80 10.51
N PHE A 39 -7.53 11.05 9.23
CA PHE A 39 -7.72 10.04 8.20
C PHE A 39 -6.76 8.86 8.37
N LEU A 40 -5.48 9.11 8.65
CA LEU A 40 -4.50 8.06 8.90
C LEU A 40 -4.83 7.24 10.16
N ALA A 41 -5.29 7.88 11.24
CA ALA A 41 -5.71 7.18 12.44
C ALA A 41 -6.91 6.26 12.17
N PHE A 42 -7.89 6.74 11.41
CA PHE A 42 -9.05 5.94 11.00
C PHE A 42 -8.62 4.75 10.12
N SER A 43 -7.78 4.99 9.11
CA SER A 43 -7.25 3.94 8.24
C SER A 43 -6.47 2.90 9.01
N SER A 44 -5.59 3.32 9.93
CA SER A 44 -4.84 2.38 10.77
C SER A 44 -5.75 1.48 11.60
N GLY A 45 -6.85 2.01 12.13
CA GLY A 45 -7.85 1.22 12.84
C GLY A 45 -8.55 0.19 11.93
N MET A 46 -8.90 0.59 10.71
CA MET A 46 -9.48 -0.32 9.71
C MET A 46 -8.50 -1.42 9.29
N LEU A 47 -7.24 -1.08 9.03
CA LEU A 47 -6.21 -2.06 8.66
C LEU A 47 -5.94 -3.06 9.78
N ILE A 48 -5.92 -2.62 11.05
CA ILE A 48 -5.79 -3.52 12.20
C ILE A 48 -6.99 -4.45 12.29
N ALA A 49 -8.21 -3.95 12.06
CA ALA A 49 -9.41 -4.77 12.06
C ALA A 49 -9.38 -5.80 10.92
N LEU A 50 -9.08 -5.37 9.68
CA LEU A 50 -8.94 -6.25 8.53
C LEU A 50 -7.89 -7.34 8.78
N LEU A 51 -6.70 -6.95 9.24
CA LEU A 51 -5.62 -7.88 9.56
C LEU A 51 -6.06 -8.92 10.58
N SER A 52 -6.72 -8.49 11.66
CA SER A 52 -7.08 -9.37 12.77
C SER A 52 -8.23 -10.31 12.44
N TYR A 53 -9.28 -9.83 11.79
CA TYR A 53 -10.52 -10.58 11.55
C TYR A 53 -10.57 -11.32 10.22
N ASP A 54 -9.81 -10.88 9.22
CA ASP A 54 -9.79 -11.55 7.91
C ASP A 54 -8.48 -12.32 7.70
N LEU A 55 -7.34 -11.62 7.67
CA LEU A 55 -6.07 -12.24 7.25
C LEU A 55 -5.49 -13.19 8.31
N VAL A 56 -5.45 -12.78 9.58
CA VAL A 56 -4.87 -13.62 10.65
C VAL A 56 -5.79 -14.77 10.97
N GLU A 57 -7.11 -14.55 11.06
CA GLU A 57 -8.08 -15.62 11.32
C GLU A 57 -8.04 -16.68 10.22
N GLU A 58 -8.02 -16.25 8.94
CA GLU A 58 -7.91 -17.16 7.81
C GLU A 58 -6.59 -17.93 7.80
N ALA A 59 -5.46 -17.26 8.06
CA ALA A 59 -4.17 -17.91 8.17
C ALA A 59 -4.14 -18.96 9.29
N PHE A 60 -4.77 -18.68 10.46
CA PHE A 60 -4.92 -19.65 11.54
C PHE A 60 -5.78 -20.83 11.12
N ARG A 61 -6.87 -20.59 10.42
CA ARG A 61 -7.81 -21.62 9.96
C ARG A 61 -7.16 -22.57 8.96
N VAL A 62 -6.43 -22.04 7.97
CA VAL A 62 -5.85 -22.82 6.86
C VAL A 62 -4.54 -23.48 7.25
N SER A 63 -3.62 -22.74 7.87
CA SER A 63 -2.23 -23.20 8.11
C SER A 63 -1.92 -23.52 9.56
N GLY A 64 -2.84 -23.17 10.48
CA GLY A 64 -2.64 -23.30 11.92
C GLY A 64 -1.77 -22.19 12.54
N PRO A 65 -1.72 -22.11 13.89
CA PRO A 65 -1.11 -20.98 14.60
C PRO A 65 0.39 -20.83 14.36
N TYR A 66 1.10 -21.94 14.20
CA TYR A 66 2.55 -21.94 14.05
C TYR A 66 3.01 -21.25 12.77
N TYR A 67 2.42 -21.62 11.64
CA TYR A 67 2.77 -21.02 10.34
C TYR A 67 2.26 -19.57 10.21
N ALA A 68 1.11 -19.24 10.78
CA ALA A 68 0.61 -17.88 10.83
C ALA A 68 1.55 -16.94 11.62
N LEU A 69 2.07 -17.40 12.77
CA LEU A 69 3.05 -16.64 13.55
C LEU A 69 4.38 -16.46 12.79
N ILE A 70 4.88 -17.51 12.13
CA ILE A 70 6.09 -17.39 11.30
C ILE A 70 5.88 -16.32 10.20
N GLY A 71 4.75 -16.38 9.50
CA GLY A 71 4.40 -15.41 8.47
C GLY A 71 4.37 -13.96 8.99
N LEU A 72 3.74 -13.76 10.16
CA LEU A 72 3.70 -12.46 10.85
C LEU A 72 5.12 -11.92 11.15
N PHE A 73 5.98 -12.75 11.73
CA PHE A 73 7.36 -12.35 12.04
C PHE A 73 8.19 -12.08 10.79
N LEU A 74 8.05 -12.89 9.75
CA LEU A 74 8.73 -12.68 8.47
C LEU A 74 8.27 -11.38 7.81
N GLY A 75 6.97 -11.08 7.83
CA GLY A 75 6.41 -9.82 7.34
C GLY A 75 6.97 -8.62 8.10
N LEU A 76 6.98 -8.67 9.44
CA LEU A 76 7.55 -7.62 10.27
C LEU A 76 9.04 -7.39 9.99
N ILE A 77 9.83 -8.44 9.88
CA ILE A 77 11.26 -8.35 9.55
C ILE A 77 11.46 -7.75 8.16
N SER A 78 10.71 -8.23 7.17
CA SER A 78 10.77 -7.72 5.79
C SER A 78 10.47 -6.22 5.71
N TYR A 79 9.41 -5.78 6.41
CA TYR A 79 9.08 -4.36 6.49
C TYR A 79 10.21 -3.53 7.14
N GLN A 80 10.76 -3.99 8.27
CA GLN A 80 11.86 -3.30 8.96
C GLN A 80 13.12 -3.22 8.08
N VAL A 81 13.46 -4.29 7.37
CA VAL A 81 14.60 -4.31 6.44
C VAL A 81 14.36 -3.32 5.30
N CYS A 82 13.20 -3.34 4.66
CA CYS A 82 12.85 -2.40 3.60
C CYS A 82 12.92 -0.95 4.07
N ASN A 83 12.33 -0.64 5.22
CA ASN A 83 12.35 0.70 5.81
C ASN A 83 13.77 1.17 6.15
N PHE A 84 14.60 0.28 6.69
CA PHE A 84 16.01 0.55 6.96
C PHE A 84 16.81 0.83 5.67
N LEU A 85 16.64 0.01 4.63
CA LEU A 85 17.31 0.17 3.34
C LEU A 85 16.94 1.51 2.67
N VAL A 86 15.66 1.88 2.70
CA VAL A 86 15.17 3.16 2.17
C VAL A 86 15.73 4.34 2.95
N SER A 87 15.71 4.27 4.28
CA SER A 87 16.28 5.30 5.13
C SER A 87 17.77 5.50 4.85
N ARG A 88 18.50 4.41 4.62
CA ARG A 88 19.94 4.43 4.33
C ARG A 88 20.24 4.91 2.90
N SER A 89 19.43 4.55 1.93
CA SER A 89 19.56 5.00 0.54
C SER A 89 19.28 6.49 0.40
N GLY A 90 18.34 7.04 1.15
CA GLY A 90 18.09 8.48 1.22
C GLY A 90 19.27 9.28 1.76
N VAL A 91 20.05 8.72 2.69
CA VAL A 91 21.27 9.36 3.25
C VAL A 91 22.44 9.29 2.25
N LYS A 92 22.65 8.16 1.58
CA LYS A 92 23.73 8.02 0.58
C LYS A 92 23.52 8.89 -0.67
N ARG A 93 22.28 9.05 -1.13
CA ARG A 93 21.96 9.91 -2.27
C ARG A 93 22.21 11.39 -2.01
N ARG A 94 22.34 11.82 -0.74
CA ARG A 94 22.74 13.18 -0.33
C ARG A 94 24.21 13.48 -0.59
N GLN A 95 25.08 12.49 -0.54
CA GLN A 95 26.53 12.69 -0.73
C GLN A 95 26.98 12.64 -2.20
N SER A 96 26.18 12.03 -3.10
CA SER A 96 26.56 11.84 -4.51
C SER A 96 25.92 12.84 -5.48
N VAL A 97 24.95 13.67 -5.06
CA VAL A 97 24.32 14.66 -5.93
C VAL A 97 24.91 16.05 -5.65
N HIS A 98 26.15 16.23 -6.05
CA HIS A 98 26.78 17.56 -6.15
C HIS A 98 26.45 18.25 -7.48
N CYS A 99 25.51 17.70 -8.27
CA CYS A 99 25.03 18.32 -9.51
C CYS A 99 23.52 18.44 -9.48
N GLY A 100 23.01 19.64 -9.21
CA GLY A 100 21.68 20.09 -9.58
C GLY A 100 20.55 19.84 -8.58
N GLY A 101 20.28 20.78 -7.68
CA GLY A 101 18.89 21.14 -7.32
C GLY A 101 18.29 20.59 -6.02
N ILE A 102 19.02 19.90 -5.12
CA ILE A 102 18.42 19.42 -3.85
C ILE A 102 19.04 20.09 -2.59
N GLY A 103 19.95 21.04 -2.77
CA GLY A 103 20.70 21.68 -1.69
C GLY A 103 19.92 22.64 -0.78
N HIS A 104 18.63 22.89 -1.03
CA HIS A 104 17.86 23.95 -0.36
C HIS A 104 16.54 23.53 0.28
N LEU A 105 16.32 22.22 0.52
CA LEU A 105 15.13 21.80 1.26
C LEU A 105 15.29 22.13 2.75
N SER A 106 14.31 22.80 3.35
CA SER A 106 14.25 23.01 4.80
C SER A 106 14.22 21.67 5.55
N LEU A 107 14.60 21.66 6.82
CA LEU A 107 14.54 20.47 7.66
C LEU A 107 13.11 19.88 7.70
N GLU A 108 12.11 20.74 7.72
CA GLU A 108 10.70 20.35 7.69
C GLU A 108 10.33 19.64 6.38
N GLN A 109 10.70 20.19 5.23
CA GLN A 109 10.48 19.58 3.91
C GLN A 109 11.17 18.22 3.78
N GLN A 110 12.37 18.09 4.35
CA GLN A 110 13.11 16.83 4.37
C GLN A 110 12.36 15.77 5.21
N GLN A 111 11.79 16.18 6.34
CA GLN A 111 11.02 15.29 7.20
C GLN A 111 9.70 14.87 6.53
N GLU A 112 8.98 15.81 5.94
CA GLU A 112 7.76 15.52 5.18
C GLU A 112 8.03 14.54 4.02
N ARG A 113 9.12 14.75 3.28
CA ARG A 113 9.52 13.83 2.21
C ARG A 113 9.80 12.42 2.71
N LYS A 114 10.54 12.28 3.82
CA LYS A 114 10.82 10.97 4.42
C LYS A 114 9.53 10.27 4.83
N THR A 115 8.66 10.97 5.54
CA THR A 115 7.38 10.43 5.99
C THR A 115 6.52 9.99 4.80
N ALA A 116 6.40 10.84 3.77
CA ALA A 116 5.60 10.54 2.59
C ALA A 116 6.14 9.37 1.76
N ILE A 117 7.48 9.23 1.66
CA ILE A 117 8.10 8.06 1.02
C ILE A 117 7.89 6.81 1.85
N SER A 118 8.00 6.88 3.18
CA SER A 118 7.74 5.73 4.06
C SER A 118 6.29 5.26 3.95
N LEU A 119 5.33 6.18 3.85
CA LEU A 119 3.92 5.84 3.59
C LEU A 119 3.74 5.15 2.24
N LEU A 120 4.34 5.68 1.17
CA LEU A 120 4.28 5.05 -0.16
C LEU A 120 4.83 3.62 -0.16
N ILE A 121 5.93 3.39 0.54
CA ILE A 121 6.55 2.06 0.64
C ILE A 121 5.72 1.14 1.52
N GLY A 122 5.23 1.65 2.65
CA GLY A 122 4.29 0.92 3.49
C GLY A 122 3.09 0.42 2.68
N ALA A 123 2.40 1.35 2.01
CA ALA A 123 1.25 1.03 1.17
C ALA A 123 1.56 0.05 0.02
N ALA A 124 2.76 0.12 -0.57
CA ALA A 124 3.19 -0.86 -1.57
C ALA A 124 3.41 -2.25 -0.98
N LEU A 125 4.01 -2.33 0.22
CA LEU A 125 4.25 -3.59 0.91
C LEU A 125 2.96 -4.23 1.45
N ASP A 126 2.03 -3.43 1.92
CA ASP A 126 0.72 -3.88 2.40
C ASP A 126 -0.20 -4.24 1.23
N GLY A 127 -0.21 -3.44 0.17
CA GLY A 127 -1.05 -3.64 -1.00
C GLY A 127 -0.77 -4.92 -1.78
N ILE A 128 0.47 -5.44 -1.77
CA ILE A 128 0.80 -6.71 -2.42
C ILE A 128 0.06 -7.88 -1.77
N PRO A 129 0.21 -8.17 -0.45
CA PRO A 129 -0.52 -9.24 0.22
C PRO A 129 -2.05 -9.07 0.15
N GLU A 130 -2.55 -7.84 0.33
CA GLU A 130 -3.99 -7.55 0.22
C GLU A 130 -4.53 -7.88 -1.17
N SER A 131 -3.81 -7.48 -2.22
CA SER A 131 -4.19 -7.79 -3.60
C SER A 131 -4.10 -9.29 -3.90
N MET A 132 -3.12 -9.99 -3.36
CA MET A 132 -3.02 -11.46 -3.45
C MET A 132 -4.22 -12.11 -2.77
N SER A 133 -4.60 -11.66 -1.58
CA SER A 133 -5.79 -12.13 -0.86
C SER A 133 -7.06 -11.94 -1.69
N ILE A 134 -7.24 -10.78 -2.34
CA ILE A 134 -8.34 -10.55 -3.27
C ILE A 134 -8.34 -11.61 -4.39
N GLY A 135 -7.18 -11.88 -4.99
CA GLY A 135 -7.06 -12.89 -6.05
C GLY A 135 -7.47 -14.29 -5.60
N ILE A 136 -7.07 -14.70 -4.39
CA ILE A 136 -7.37 -16.02 -3.82
C ILE A 136 -8.85 -16.12 -3.43
N THR A 137 -9.41 -15.14 -2.74
CA THR A 137 -10.81 -15.16 -2.30
C THR A 137 -11.80 -15.22 -3.47
N PHE A 138 -11.42 -14.74 -4.67
CA PHE A 138 -12.24 -14.92 -5.87
C PHE A 138 -12.31 -16.37 -6.36
N LEU A 139 -11.36 -17.24 -5.97
CA LEU A 139 -11.46 -18.67 -6.24
C LEU A 139 -12.50 -19.34 -5.33
N GLU A 140 -12.56 -18.91 -4.05
CA GLU A 140 -13.45 -19.53 -3.03
C GLU A 140 -14.87 -19.00 -3.09
N ASN A 141 -15.05 -17.68 -2.98
CA ASN A 141 -16.39 -17.07 -2.91
C ASN A 141 -16.39 -15.60 -3.39
N PRO A 142 -17.04 -15.27 -4.50
CA PRO A 142 -17.12 -13.90 -5.01
C PRO A 142 -17.79 -12.88 -4.08
N LEU A 143 -18.67 -13.34 -3.16
CA LEU A 143 -19.39 -12.46 -2.22
C LEU A 143 -18.51 -12.00 -1.05
N VAL A 144 -17.63 -12.87 -0.55
CA VAL A 144 -16.68 -12.52 0.51
C VAL A 144 -15.65 -11.50 0.01
N SER A 145 -15.24 -11.61 -1.24
CA SER A 145 -14.32 -10.68 -1.87
C SER A 145 -14.78 -9.23 -1.88
N SER A 146 -16.08 -8.97 -1.95
CA SER A 146 -16.60 -7.60 -2.05
C SER A 146 -16.38 -6.78 -0.77
N SER A 147 -16.44 -7.39 0.41
CA SER A 147 -16.16 -6.71 1.68
C SER A 147 -14.68 -6.41 1.86
N VAL A 148 -13.81 -7.34 1.47
CA VAL A 148 -12.34 -7.13 1.47
C VAL A 148 -11.97 -6.00 0.51
N VAL A 149 -12.47 -6.05 -0.72
CA VAL A 149 -12.25 -4.98 -1.72
C VAL A 149 -12.68 -3.62 -1.19
N LEU A 150 -13.85 -3.53 -0.55
CA LEU A 150 -14.33 -2.26 0.00
C LEU A 150 -13.44 -1.76 1.16
N ALA A 151 -13.04 -2.65 2.07
CA ALA A 151 -12.17 -2.32 3.19
C ALA A 151 -10.80 -1.80 2.71
N VAL A 152 -10.18 -2.49 1.76
CA VAL A 152 -8.91 -2.07 1.14
C VAL A 152 -9.07 -0.73 0.41
N ALA A 153 -10.14 -0.58 -0.39
CA ALA A 153 -10.42 0.66 -1.12
C ALA A 153 -10.55 1.88 -0.19
N VAL A 154 -11.27 1.73 0.92
CA VAL A 154 -11.44 2.81 1.90
C VAL A 154 -10.14 3.06 2.67
N GLY A 155 -9.39 2.00 3.03
CA GLY A 155 -8.08 2.09 3.68
C GLY A 155 -7.05 2.88 2.85
N ASN A 156 -7.05 2.69 1.55
CA ASN A 156 -6.14 3.34 0.60
C ASN A 156 -6.37 4.87 0.45
N ILE A 157 -7.56 5.38 0.79
CA ILE A 157 -7.86 6.82 0.63
C ILE A 157 -6.94 7.71 1.50
N PRO A 158 -6.80 7.47 2.81
CA PRO A 158 -5.91 8.27 3.65
C PRO A 158 -4.45 8.22 3.25
N GLU A 159 -3.98 7.06 2.80
CA GLU A 159 -2.57 6.85 2.42
C GLU A 159 -2.19 7.66 1.19
N GLY A 160 -3.00 7.58 0.14
CA GLY A 160 -2.81 8.38 -1.06
C GLY A 160 -2.88 9.89 -0.76
N LEU A 161 -3.87 10.31 0.04
CA LEU A 161 -4.05 11.70 0.43
C LEU A 161 -2.83 12.25 1.19
N ALA A 162 -2.35 11.50 2.19
CA ALA A 162 -1.22 11.89 3.02
C ALA A 162 0.09 11.92 2.25
N SER A 163 0.36 10.84 1.50
CA SER A 163 1.58 10.72 0.70
C SER A 163 1.60 11.73 -0.45
N GLY A 164 0.49 11.91 -1.16
CA GLY A 164 0.38 12.90 -2.23
C GLY A 164 0.65 14.33 -1.74
N ALA A 165 0.02 14.75 -0.66
CA ALA A 165 0.23 16.06 -0.05
C ALA A 165 1.67 16.23 0.47
N GLY A 166 2.22 15.25 1.17
CA GLY A 166 3.57 15.30 1.73
C GLY A 166 4.67 15.34 0.67
N LEU A 167 4.56 14.51 -0.38
CA LEU A 167 5.51 14.51 -1.48
C LEU A 167 5.50 15.83 -2.26
N GLN A 168 4.32 16.41 -2.49
CA GLN A 168 4.23 17.70 -3.16
C GLN A 168 4.86 18.83 -2.33
N ARG A 169 4.60 18.88 -1.01
CA ARG A 169 5.23 19.88 -0.11
C ARG A 169 6.76 19.75 -0.11
N SER A 170 7.28 18.56 -0.31
CA SER A 170 8.72 18.31 -0.42
C SER A 170 9.30 18.57 -1.81
N GLY A 171 8.54 19.14 -2.73
CA GLY A 171 8.99 19.56 -4.06
C GLY A 171 9.02 18.45 -5.12
N VAL A 172 8.40 17.30 -4.88
CA VAL A 172 8.25 16.26 -5.92
C VAL A 172 7.19 16.71 -6.94
N SER A 173 7.45 16.52 -8.22
CA SER A 173 6.52 16.89 -9.28
C SER A 173 5.22 16.08 -9.22
N ARG A 174 4.09 16.69 -9.55
CA ARG A 174 2.77 16.06 -9.54
C ARG A 174 2.74 14.79 -10.39
N LEU A 175 3.33 14.86 -11.57
CA LEU A 175 3.40 13.73 -12.49
C LEU A 175 4.13 12.54 -11.86
N ASN A 176 5.29 12.79 -11.25
CA ASN A 176 6.07 11.71 -10.62
C ASN A 176 5.30 11.07 -9.46
N ILE A 177 4.58 11.85 -8.67
CA ILE A 177 3.76 11.31 -7.57
C ILE A 177 2.66 10.38 -8.11
N LEU A 178 1.94 10.82 -9.15
CA LEU A 178 0.91 9.99 -9.77
C LEU A 178 1.47 8.75 -10.45
N LEU A 179 2.64 8.86 -11.12
CA LEU A 179 3.32 7.72 -11.72
C LEU A 179 3.78 6.71 -10.67
N MET A 180 4.30 7.16 -9.52
CA MET A 180 4.70 6.28 -8.41
C MET A 180 3.49 5.48 -7.89
N TRP A 181 2.36 6.15 -7.64
CA TRP A 181 1.15 5.47 -7.18
C TRP A 181 0.53 4.56 -8.25
N SER A 182 0.55 4.98 -9.53
CA SER A 182 0.10 4.12 -10.61
C SER A 182 0.96 2.87 -10.75
N ALA A 183 2.27 2.97 -10.54
CA ALA A 183 3.16 1.81 -10.53
C ALA A 183 2.82 0.84 -9.38
N VAL A 184 2.51 1.35 -8.18
CA VAL A 184 2.05 0.52 -7.05
C VAL A 184 0.78 -0.23 -7.43
N VAL A 185 -0.22 0.46 -7.99
CA VAL A 185 -1.48 -0.18 -8.44
C VAL A 185 -1.20 -1.30 -9.45
N VAL A 186 -0.34 -1.07 -10.43
CA VAL A 186 0.03 -2.11 -11.43
C VAL A 186 0.67 -3.32 -10.76
N VAL A 187 1.61 -3.11 -9.82
CA VAL A 187 2.25 -4.20 -9.07
C VAL A 187 1.21 -4.99 -8.28
N CYS A 188 0.29 -4.33 -7.59
CA CYS A 188 -0.77 -4.98 -6.82
C CYS A 188 -1.71 -5.81 -7.72
N VAL A 189 -2.15 -5.26 -8.86
CA VAL A 189 -2.99 -6.00 -9.81
C VAL A 189 -2.27 -7.23 -10.36
N VAL A 190 -0.99 -7.10 -10.71
CA VAL A 190 -0.19 -8.24 -11.16
C VAL A 190 -0.06 -9.28 -10.06
N SER A 191 0.15 -8.88 -8.80
CA SER A 191 0.23 -9.78 -7.65
C SER A 191 -1.07 -10.56 -7.42
N SER A 192 -2.23 -9.91 -7.59
CA SER A 192 -3.55 -10.55 -7.50
C SER A 192 -3.73 -11.63 -8.58
N VAL A 193 -3.39 -11.31 -9.81
CA VAL A 193 -3.47 -12.27 -10.94
C VAL A 193 -2.52 -13.43 -10.74
N LEU A 194 -1.29 -13.17 -10.28
CA LEU A 194 -0.31 -14.23 -10.01
C LEU A 194 -0.80 -15.15 -8.88
N ALA A 195 -1.37 -14.60 -7.80
CA ALA A 195 -1.92 -15.41 -6.72
C ALA A 195 -3.06 -16.30 -7.23
N TRP A 196 -3.99 -15.74 -8.03
CA TRP A 196 -5.05 -16.51 -8.66
C TRP A 196 -4.51 -17.63 -9.54
N LEU A 197 -3.49 -17.36 -10.38
CA LEU A 197 -2.89 -18.35 -11.28
C LEU A 197 -2.19 -19.49 -10.52
N LEU A 198 -1.51 -19.17 -9.42
CA LEU A 198 -0.77 -20.16 -8.63
C LEU A 198 -1.70 -21.05 -7.82
N MET A 199 -2.82 -20.52 -7.32
CA MET A 199 -3.73 -21.27 -6.45
C MET A 199 -4.88 -21.97 -7.17
N LYS A 200 -5.15 -21.64 -8.44
CA LYS A 200 -6.28 -22.22 -9.21
C LYS A 200 -6.21 -23.75 -9.41
N GLU A 201 -5.02 -24.35 -9.28
CA GLU A 201 -4.84 -25.80 -9.43
C GLU A 201 -5.11 -26.56 -8.12
N ASP A 202 -5.15 -25.84 -6.98
CA ASP A 202 -5.39 -26.41 -5.66
C ASP A 202 -6.87 -26.34 -5.25
N PHE A 203 -7.71 -25.64 -6.03
CA PHE A 203 -9.14 -25.49 -5.88
C PHE A 203 -9.91 -26.10 -7.05
#